data_16dab9d873f7fda126417d9f0cda0c8d
#
_entry.id   16dab9d873f7fda126417d9f0cda0c8d
#
_cell.length_a   1.000
_cell.length_b   1.000
_cell.length_c   1.000
_cell.angle_alpha   90.00
_cell.angle_beta   90.00
_cell.angle_gamma   90.00
#
_symmetry.space_group_name_H-M   'P 1'
#
loop_
_entity.id
_entity.type
_entity.pdbx_description
1 polymer ?
#
loop_
_entity_poly.entity_id
_entity_poly.type
_entity_poly.pdbx_seq_one_letter_code
_entity_poly.pdbx_strand_id
1 'polypeptide(L)'
;MSLNEELKKTRPNLSELSVKAYSSTLRNLYKKVFGEGQIKLSNFKKHKEILNFLKDVIPQKRKSILSALVVLTDKDEYRKLMSDDINAYNDIVKTQEKSDKTEKAWVTQDQIKKKLNALKKEATKLYDDEKPSMNKLNKIQDYVILSLYYYIAPRRLLDYTEMMKKGKNDDKNYIDGNEFVFNRFKGSSSKEQQRIKIPKELMKILDEWIEINPTDYLLFDSNGKQLNPVKLNQRLNKIFGKKTSVNALRKSYLTEKYGDMINKNKEMNETFEDMGSSSKQFDVYVKKED
;
A
#
# COMPACT_ATOMS: atom_id res chain seq x y z
N MET A 1 -14.86 -15.84 -26.41
CA MET A 1 -14.01 -15.86 -25.18
C MET A 1 -13.95 -14.45 -24.65
N SER A 2 -14.24 -14.24 -23.38
CA SER A 2 -14.20 -12.93 -22.75
C SER A 2 -12.75 -12.51 -22.47
N LEU A 3 -12.52 -11.21 -22.29
CA LEU A 3 -11.19 -10.68 -21.93
C LEU A 3 -10.64 -11.26 -20.62
N ASN A 4 -11.54 -11.53 -19.65
CA ASN A 4 -11.16 -12.13 -18.37
C ASN A 4 -10.70 -13.59 -18.53
N GLU A 5 -11.40 -14.36 -19.35
CA GLU A 5 -11.03 -15.77 -19.65
C GLU A 5 -9.67 -15.82 -20.34
N GLU A 6 -9.40 -14.92 -21.31
CA GLU A 6 -8.11 -14.89 -22.01
C GLU A 6 -6.96 -14.52 -21.06
N LEU A 7 -7.15 -13.53 -20.18
CA LEU A 7 -6.15 -13.17 -19.16
C LEU A 7 -5.84 -14.33 -18.21
N LYS A 8 -6.86 -15.08 -17.79
CA LYS A 8 -6.69 -16.28 -16.94
C LYS A 8 -6.01 -17.41 -17.69
N LYS A 9 -6.33 -17.61 -18.97
CA LYS A 9 -5.69 -18.61 -19.82
C LYS A 9 -4.19 -18.31 -19.99
N THR A 10 -3.85 -17.06 -20.24
CA THR A 10 -2.45 -16.66 -20.47
C THR A 10 -1.64 -16.69 -19.18
N ARG A 11 -2.26 -16.36 -18.04
CA ARG A 11 -1.63 -16.35 -16.71
C ARG A 11 -2.60 -16.93 -15.67
N PRO A 12 -2.64 -18.28 -15.47
CA PRO A 12 -3.58 -18.93 -14.58
C PRO A 12 -3.52 -18.47 -13.11
N ASN A 13 -2.32 -18.09 -12.65
CA ASN A 13 -2.07 -17.67 -11.26
C ASN A 13 -2.42 -16.19 -10.98
N LEU A 14 -3.03 -15.46 -11.94
CA LEU A 14 -3.50 -14.10 -11.67
C LEU A 14 -4.62 -14.08 -10.64
N SER A 15 -4.48 -13.22 -9.64
CA SER A 15 -5.58 -12.96 -8.71
C SER A 15 -6.80 -12.35 -9.41
N GLU A 16 -8.00 -12.58 -8.88
CA GLU A 16 -9.24 -11.99 -9.41
C GLU A 16 -9.18 -10.45 -9.47
N LEU A 17 -8.54 -9.82 -8.49
CA LEU A 17 -8.33 -8.37 -8.47
C LEU A 17 -7.43 -7.92 -9.64
N SER A 18 -6.38 -8.66 -9.93
CA SER A 18 -5.48 -8.37 -11.07
C SER A 18 -6.20 -8.55 -12.39
N VAL A 19 -7.01 -9.60 -12.55
CA VAL A 19 -7.82 -9.83 -13.75
C VAL A 19 -8.79 -8.65 -13.96
N LYS A 20 -9.51 -8.22 -12.93
CA LYS A 20 -10.42 -7.07 -13.01
C LYS A 20 -9.69 -5.79 -13.39
N ALA A 21 -8.54 -5.52 -12.78
CA ALA A 21 -7.74 -4.34 -13.05
C ALA A 21 -7.21 -4.32 -14.50
N TYR A 22 -6.62 -5.43 -14.95
CA TYR A 22 -6.11 -5.54 -16.32
C TYR A 22 -7.23 -5.47 -17.36
N SER A 23 -8.35 -6.16 -17.12
CA SER A 23 -9.51 -6.11 -18.00
C SER A 23 -10.06 -4.69 -18.14
N SER A 24 -10.19 -3.95 -17.03
CA SER A 24 -10.61 -2.55 -17.05
C SER A 24 -9.64 -1.67 -17.83
N THR A 25 -8.34 -1.84 -17.61
CA THR A 25 -7.28 -1.09 -18.30
C THR A 25 -7.31 -1.35 -19.81
N LEU A 26 -7.45 -2.63 -20.20
CA LEU A 26 -7.50 -3.01 -21.63
C LEU A 26 -8.78 -2.56 -22.32
N ARG A 27 -9.94 -2.58 -21.64
CA ARG A 27 -11.19 -2.01 -22.18
C ARG A 27 -11.06 -0.52 -22.45
N ASN A 28 -10.48 0.22 -21.51
CA ASN A 28 -10.25 1.65 -21.65
C ASN A 28 -9.26 1.96 -22.80
N LEU A 29 -8.21 1.15 -22.92
CA LEU A 29 -7.26 1.27 -24.04
C LEU A 29 -7.95 1.00 -25.37
N TYR A 30 -8.71 -0.10 -25.47
CA TYR A 30 -9.42 -0.48 -26.68
C TYR A 30 -10.33 0.64 -27.17
N LYS A 31 -11.16 1.18 -26.26
CA LYS A 31 -12.04 2.31 -26.57
C LYS A 31 -11.29 3.52 -27.15
N LYS A 32 -10.12 3.83 -26.60
CA LYS A 32 -9.31 4.98 -27.04
C LYS A 32 -8.61 4.78 -28.38
N VAL A 33 -8.18 3.56 -28.68
CA VAL A 33 -7.41 3.26 -29.91
C VAL A 33 -8.29 2.80 -31.05
N PHE A 34 -9.33 2.00 -30.76
CA PHE A 34 -10.16 1.34 -31.79
C PHE A 34 -11.62 1.78 -31.78
N GLY A 35 -12.00 2.70 -30.86
CA GLY A 35 -13.37 3.18 -30.73
C GLY A 35 -14.26 2.31 -29.84
N GLU A 36 -15.53 2.72 -29.74
CA GLU A 36 -16.56 1.97 -29.01
C GLU A 36 -17.04 0.76 -29.83
N GLY A 37 -17.40 -0.32 -29.16
CA GLY A 37 -17.93 -1.52 -29.77
C GLY A 37 -17.44 -2.81 -29.13
N GLN A 38 -17.74 -3.92 -29.81
CA GLN A 38 -17.33 -5.24 -29.34
C GLN A 38 -15.80 -5.39 -29.39
N ILE A 39 -15.20 -5.80 -28.27
CA ILE A 39 -13.76 -6.00 -28.15
C ILE A 39 -13.32 -7.19 -28.99
N LYS A 40 -12.45 -6.96 -29.95
CA LYS A 40 -11.77 -7.98 -30.76
C LYS A 40 -10.38 -8.20 -30.16
N LEU A 41 -10.13 -9.38 -29.56
CA LEU A 41 -8.86 -9.72 -28.91
C LEU A 41 -7.66 -9.61 -29.86
N SER A 42 -7.86 -9.90 -31.16
CA SER A 42 -6.83 -9.75 -32.20
C SER A 42 -6.30 -8.32 -32.33
N ASN A 43 -7.10 -7.32 -32.03
CA ASN A 43 -6.67 -5.93 -32.11
C ASN A 43 -5.55 -5.59 -31.11
N PHE A 44 -5.50 -6.26 -29.95
CA PHE A 44 -4.41 -6.07 -29.00
C PHE A 44 -3.03 -6.57 -29.52
N LYS A 45 -3.02 -7.34 -30.61
CA LYS A 45 -1.79 -7.75 -31.32
C LYS A 45 -1.29 -6.71 -32.33
N LYS A 46 -2.08 -5.68 -32.64
CA LYS A 46 -1.74 -4.57 -33.53
C LYS A 46 -0.82 -3.56 -32.81
N HIS A 47 0.40 -4.00 -32.52
CA HIS A 47 1.33 -3.26 -31.66
C HIS A 47 1.66 -1.87 -32.23
N LYS A 48 1.77 -1.68 -33.55
CA LYS A 48 2.11 -0.38 -34.15
C LYS A 48 1.08 0.70 -33.80
N GLU A 49 -0.21 0.40 -33.94
CA GLU A 49 -1.31 1.33 -33.62
C GLU A 49 -1.32 1.67 -32.12
N ILE A 50 -1.21 0.65 -31.27
CA ILE A 50 -1.23 0.81 -29.82
C ILE A 50 0.00 1.59 -29.32
N LEU A 51 1.20 1.24 -29.78
CA LEU A 51 2.43 1.93 -29.38
C LEU A 51 2.43 3.39 -29.87
N ASN A 52 1.88 3.67 -31.04
CA ASN A 52 1.73 5.05 -31.49
C ASN A 52 0.84 5.87 -30.54
N PHE A 53 -0.32 5.33 -30.14
CA PHE A 53 -1.18 5.97 -29.13
C PHE A 53 -0.46 6.14 -27.79
N LEU A 54 0.37 5.16 -27.37
CA LEU A 54 1.06 5.18 -26.08
C LEU A 54 2.23 6.18 -26.01
N LYS A 55 2.70 6.74 -27.12
CA LYS A 55 3.76 7.77 -27.13
C LYS A 55 3.37 9.00 -26.30
N ASP A 56 2.10 9.40 -26.36
CA ASP A 56 1.58 10.58 -25.65
C ASP A 56 1.13 10.27 -24.21
N VAL A 57 1.27 9.01 -23.77
CA VAL A 57 0.91 8.59 -22.41
C VAL A 57 2.13 8.66 -21.51
N ILE A 58 2.02 9.37 -20.39
CA ILE A 58 3.13 9.49 -19.43
C ILE A 58 3.59 8.10 -18.92
N PRO A 59 4.91 7.89 -18.72
CA PRO A 59 5.50 6.58 -18.39
C PRO A 59 4.83 5.84 -17.23
N GLN A 60 4.45 6.55 -16.14
CA GLN A 60 3.80 5.93 -14.98
C GLN A 60 2.44 5.29 -15.31
N LYS A 61 1.65 5.92 -16.20
CA LYS A 61 0.38 5.35 -16.68
C LYS A 61 0.62 4.30 -17.76
N ARG A 62 1.54 4.58 -18.68
CA ARG A 62 1.92 3.70 -19.78
C ARG A 62 2.38 2.34 -19.29
N LYS A 63 3.25 2.29 -18.29
CA LYS A 63 3.69 1.04 -17.65
C LYS A 63 2.53 0.13 -17.23
N SER A 64 1.48 0.68 -16.63
CA SER A 64 0.32 -0.13 -16.21
C SER A 64 -0.47 -0.71 -17.39
N ILE A 65 -0.58 0.05 -18.49
CA ILE A 65 -1.22 -0.40 -19.72
C ILE A 65 -0.37 -1.49 -20.37
N LEU A 66 0.93 -1.25 -20.48
CA LEU A 66 1.88 -2.22 -21.05
C LEU A 66 1.92 -3.52 -20.25
N SER A 67 1.85 -3.46 -18.92
CA SER A 67 1.75 -4.67 -18.08
C SER A 67 0.52 -5.52 -18.44
N ALA A 68 -0.64 -4.88 -18.65
CA ALA A 68 -1.85 -5.60 -19.05
C ALA A 68 -1.74 -6.18 -20.48
N LEU A 69 -1.11 -5.45 -21.41
CA LEU A 69 -0.86 -5.91 -22.77
C LEU A 69 0.13 -7.08 -22.82
N VAL A 70 1.22 -7.01 -22.06
CA VAL A 70 2.19 -8.12 -21.95
C VAL A 70 1.52 -9.37 -21.40
N VAL A 71 0.70 -9.23 -20.35
CA VAL A 71 -0.04 -10.37 -19.78
C VAL A 71 -1.00 -10.98 -20.81
N LEU A 72 -1.69 -10.16 -21.61
CA LEU A 72 -2.68 -10.64 -22.58
C LEU A 72 -2.04 -11.25 -23.84
N THR A 73 -0.94 -10.65 -24.35
CA THR A 73 -0.45 -10.94 -25.71
C THR A 73 0.95 -11.55 -25.77
N ASP A 74 1.70 -11.44 -24.67
CA ASP A 74 3.11 -11.86 -24.53
C ASP A 74 4.07 -11.27 -25.60
N LYS A 75 3.72 -10.10 -26.19
CA LYS A 75 4.51 -9.47 -27.25
C LYS A 75 5.74 -8.74 -26.72
N ASP A 76 6.89 -8.95 -27.39
CA ASP A 76 8.17 -8.35 -26.99
C ASP A 76 8.21 -6.85 -27.16
N GLU A 77 7.50 -6.29 -28.17
CA GLU A 77 7.45 -4.85 -28.39
C GLU A 77 6.83 -4.11 -27.18
N TYR A 78 5.80 -4.70 -26.56
CA TYR A 78 5.21 -4.14 -25.33
C TYR A 78 6.12 -4.32 -24.12
N ARG A 79 6.81 -5.48 -24.05
CA ARG A 79 7.75 -5.80 -22.98
C ARG A 79 8.96 -4.86 -22.98
N LYS A 80 9.51 -4.58 -24.18
CA LYS A 80 10.64 -3.66 -24.33
C LYS A 80 10.29 -2.26 -23.80
N LEU A 81 9.23 -1.66 -24.31
CA LEU A 81 8.81 -0.32 -23.86
C LEU A 81 8.44 -0.28 -22.37
N MET A 82 7.83 -1.36 -21.85
CA MET A 82 7.56 -1.50 -20.42
C MET A 82 8.86 -1.51 -19.59
N SER A 83 9.88 -2.21 -20.07
CA SER A 83 11.20 -2.27 -19.41
C SER A 83 11.86 -0.88 -19.39
N ASP A 84 11.84 -0.18 -20.52
CA ASP A 84 12.39 1.18 -20.63
C ASP A 84 11.69 2.14 -19.64
N ASP A 85 10.36 2.09 -19.56
CA ASP A 85 9.59 2.89 -18.60
C ASP A 85 9.88 2.52 -17.13
N ILE A 86 10.15 1.23 -16.86
CA ILE A 86 10.53 0.77 -15.51
C ILE A 86 11.92 1.30 -15.15
N ASN A 87 12.88 1.23 -16.07
CA ASN A 87 14.24 1.70 -15.85
C ASN A 87 14.25 3.21 -15.61
N ALA A 88 13.60 4.00 -16.46
CA ALA A 88 13.46 5.44 -16.27
C ALA A 88 12.80 5.80 -14.92
N TYR A 89 11.76 5.06 -14.53
CA TYR A 89 11.14 5.25 -13.21
C TYR A 89 12.10 4.89 -12.05
N ASN A 90 12.85 3.81 -12.18
CA ASN A 90 13.80 3.39 -11.16
C ASN A 90 14.92 4.43 -10.98
N ASP A 91 15.38 5.05 -12.06
CA ASP A 91 16.39 6.10 -11.99
C ASP A 91 15.86 7.33 -11.24
N ILE A 92 14.61 7.74 -11.48
CA ILE A 92 13.96 8.79 -10.68
C ILE A 92 13.84 8.37 -9.20
N VAL A 93 13.52 7.09 -8.92
CA VAL A 93 13.41 6.63 -7.51
C VAL A 93 14.77 6.63 -6.81
N LYS A 94 15.85 6.36 -7.52
CA LYS A 94 17.22 6.38 -6.97
C LYS A 94 17.63 7.79 -6.48
N THR A 95 17.06 8.87 -7.02
CA THR A 95 17.33 10.23 -6.50
C THR A 95 16.82 10.42 -5.08
N GLN A 96 15.88 9.59 -4.62
CA GLN A 96 15.22 9.67 -3.33
C GLN A 96 14.47 11.00 -3.07
N GLU A 97 14.30 11.81 -4.09
CA GLU A 97 13.57 13.07 -4.02
C GLU A 97 12.08 12.85 -3.89
N LYS A 98 11.41 13.79 -3.23
CA LYS A 98 9.95 13.79 -3.15
C LYS A 98 9.38 14.40 -4.42
N SER A 99 8.52 13.69 -5.12
CA SER A 99 7.70 14.29 -6.17
C SER A 99 6.69 15.28 -5.56
N ASP A 100 6.19 16.25 -6.35
CA ASP A 100 5.14 17.21 -5.95
C ASP A 100 3.94 16.53 -5.29
N LYS A 101 3.52 15.39 -5.84
CA LYS A 101 2.43 14.58 -5.28
C LYS A 101 2.79 14.02 -3.90
N THR A 102 4.03 13.60 -3.71
CA THR A 102 4.52 13.09 -2.42
C THR A 102 4.61 14.24 -1.42
N GLU A 103 5.13 15.38 -1.82
CA GLU A 103 5.26 16.56 -0.97
C GLU A 103 3.90 17.07 -0.47
N LYS A 104 2.92 17.23 -1.36
CA LYS A 104 1.55 17.61 -1.00
C LYS A 104 0.87 16.63 -0.03
N ALA A 105 1.17 15.34 -0.15
CA ALA A 105 0.60 14.30 0.72
C ALA A 105 1.44 14.06 1.98
N TRP A 106 2.60 14.68 2.10
CA TRP A 106 3.57 14.42 3.17
C TRP A 106 3.05 14.86 4.54
N VAL A 107 3.28 14.02 5.54
CA VAL A 107 2.95 14.29 6.94
C VAL A 107 4.17 13.93 7.78
N THR A 108 4.71 14.87 8.56
CA THR A 108 5.85 14.60 9.45
C THR A 108 5.42 13.83 10.68
N GLN A 109 6.37 13.17 11.36
CA GLN A 109 6.08 12.46 12.60
C GLN A 109 5.56 13.41 13.70
N ASP A 110 6.04 14.64 13.76
CA ASP A 110 5.52 15.67 14.66
C ASP A 110 4.06 16.03 14.36
N GLN A 111 3.70 16.15 13.09
CA GLN A 111 2.32 16.40 12.70
C GLN A 111 1.42 15.21 13.07
N ILE A 112 1.90 13.98 12.92
CA ILE A 112 1.18 12.76 13.33
C ILE A 112 0.98 12.78 14.84
N LYS A 113 2.03 13.05 15.63
CA LYS A 113 2.00 13.12 17.09
C LYS A 113 1.03 14.20 17.59
N LYS A 114 1.06 15.40 16.99
CA LYS A 114 0.13 16.49 17.33
C LYS A 114 -1.33 16.09 17.09
N LYS A 115 -1.62 15.46 15.94
CA LYS A 115 -2.97 14.97 15.62
C LYS A 115 -3.40 13.84 16.55
N LEU A 116 -2.50 12.90 16.85
CA LEU A 116 -2.75 11.81 17.79
C LEU A 116 -3.14 12.35 19.17
N ASN A 117 -2.40 13.32 19.69
CA ASN A 117 -2.70 13.94 20.98
C ASN A 117 -4.05 14.66 21.00
N ALA A 118 -4.41 15.32 19.89
CA ALA A 118 -5.73 15.97 19.77
C ALA A 118 -6.87 14.93 19.76
N LEU A 119 -6.71 13.86 18.96
CA LEU A 119 -7.68 12.76 18.91
C LEU A 119 -7.79 12.03 20.26
N LYS A 120 -6.67 11.83 20.97
CA LYS A 120 -6.66 11.25 22.32
C LYS A 120 -7.53 12.06 23.26
N LYS A 121 -7.36 13.40 23.31
CA LYS A 121 -8.16 14.29 24.18
C LYS A 121 -9.67 14.21 23.84
N GLU A 122 -10.02 14.08 22.57
CA GLU A 122 -11.41 13.94 22.14
C GLU A 122 -11.94 12.54 22.50
N ALA A 123 -11.19 11.47 22.22
CA ALA A 123 -11.57 10.09 22.51
C ALA A 123 -11.78 9.85 24.01
N THR A 124 -10.86 10.32 24.86
CA THR A 124 -10.97 10.15 26.33
C THR A 124 -12.29 10.66 26.88
N LYS A 125 -12.79 11.80 26.39
CA LYS A 125 -14.10 12.34 26.80
C LYS A 125 -15.30 11.52 26.33
N LEU A 126 -15.11 10.66 25.34
CA LEU A 126 -16.18 9.87 24.73
C LEU A 126 -16.24 8.45 25.28
N TYR A 127 -15.16 7.96 25.92
CA TYR A 127 -15.15 6.64 26.59
C TYR A 127 -16.03 6.60 27.85
N ASP A 128 -16.34 7.75 28.45
CA ASP A 128 -17.19 7.83 29.65
C ASP A 128 -18.70 7.57 29.36
N ASP A 129 -19.06 7.40 28.08
CA ASP A 129 -20.42 7.10 27.65
C ASP A 129 -20.65 5.58 27.62
N GLU A 130 -21.49 5.07 28.50
CA GLU A 130 -21.83 3.65 28.61
C GLU A 130 -22.36 3.04 27.29
N LYS A 131 -23.00 3.84 26.45
CA LYS A 131 -23.53 3.42 25.13
C LYS A 131 -23.24 4.47 24.08
N PRO A 132 -21.99 4.56 23.61
CA PRO A 132 -21.62 5.58 22.64
C PRO A 132 -22.35 5.37 21.30
N SER A 133 -22.91 6.44 20.77
CA SER A 133 -23.53 6.43 19.44
C SER A 133 -22.50 6.10 18.35
N MET A 134 -22.94 5.65 17.18
CA MET A 134 -22.07 5.36 16.05
C MET A 134 -21.14 6.53 15.67
N ASN A 135 -21.61 7.77 15.81
CA ASN A 135 -20.79 8.96 15.57
C ASN A 135 -19.67 9.11 16.61
N LYS A 136 -19.94 8.82 17.89
CA LYS A 136 -18.91 8.81 18.95
C LYS A 136 -17.91 7.69 18.74
N LEU A 137 -18.37 6.48 18.42
CA LEU A 137 -17.52 5.35 18.07
C LEU A 137 -16.60 5.68 16.88
N ASN A 138 -17.12 6.35 15.86
CA ASN A 138 -16.30 6.77 14.72
C ASN A 138 -15.18 7.74 15.11
N LYS A 139 -15.41 8.66 16.04
CA LYS A 139 -14.38 9.58 16.54
C LYS A 139 -13.31 8.84 17.36
N ILE A 140 -13.73 7.95 18.25
CA ILE A 140 -12.80 7.08 18.99
C ILE A 140 -11.99 6.22 18.02
N GLN A 141 -12.63 5.65 17.00
CA GLN A 141 -11.95 4.86 15.98
C GLN A 141 -10.91 5.67 15.17
N ASP A 142 -11.10 6.99 14.96
CA ASP A 142 -10.09 7.85 14.34
C ASP A 142 -8.80 7.91 15.20
N TYR A 143 -8.95 7.95 16.53
CA TYR A 143 -7.84 7.84 17.45
C TYR A 143 -7.14 6.46 17.37
N VAL A 144 -7.92 5.39 17.37
CA VAL A 144 -7.39 4.02 17.21
C VAL A 144 -6.64 3.86 15.88
N ILE A 145 -7.24 4.32 14.77
CA ILE A 145 -6.59 4.26 13.45
C ILE A 145 -5.23 4.95 13.48
N LEU A 146 -5.17 6.18 13.98
CA LEU A 146 -3.90 6.91 13.98
C LEU A 146 -2.88 6.28 14.93
N SER A 147 -3.32 5.70 16.06
CA SER A 147 -2.49 4.95 17.00
C SER A 147 -1.81 3.74 16.36
N LEU A 148 -2.53 2.97 15.52
CA LEU A 148 -1.99 1.84 14.75
C LEU A 148 -0.86 2.24 13.79
N TYR A 149 -0.84 3.49 13.33
CA TYR A 149 0.19 4.00 12.43
C TYR A 149 1.28 4.82 13.12
N TYR A 150 1.12 5.09 14.41
CA TYR A 150 2.10 5.85 15.20
C TYR A 150 2.96 4.96 16.10
N TYR A 151 2.37 4.05 16.85
CA TYR A 151 3.08 3.27 17.88
C TYR A 151 3.87 2.09 17.33
N ILE A 152 3.57 1.62 16.12
CA ILE A 152 4.33 0.56 15.44
C ILE A 152 4.66 0.95 14.01
N ALA A 153 5.59 0.23 13.39
CA ALA A 153 5.92 0.43 11.98
C ALA A 153 4.66 0.34 11.09
N PRO A 154 4.32 1.40 10.33
CA PRO A 154 3.07 1.47 9.58
C PRO A 154 2.90 0.33 8.58
N ARG A 155 1.86 -0.47 8.73
CA ARG A 155 1.49 -1.56 7.83
C ARG A 155 0.64 -1.08 6.66
N ARG A 156 0.35 -1.98 5.71
CA ARG A 156 -0.52 -1.64 4.56
C ARG A 156 -1.99 -1.57 4.97
N LEU A 157 -2.79 -0.92 4.13
CA LEU A 157 -4.23 -0.73 4.37
C LEU A 157 -4.98 -2.03 4.69
N LEU A 158 -4.78 -3.07 3.88
CA LEU A 158 -5.48 -4.36 4.03
C LEU A 158 -5.15 -5.04 5.35
N ASP A 159 -3.95 -4.84 5.87
CA ASP A 159 -3.47 -5.54 7.06
C ASP A 159 -4.38 -5.25 8.28
N TYR A 160 -4.88 -4.02 8.41
CA TYR A 160 -5.80 -3.62 9.49
C TYR A 160 -7.27 -3.62 9.10
N THR A 161 -7.61 -3.35 7.84
CA THR A 161 -9.01 -3.33 7.43
C THR A 161 -9.64 -4.73 7.43
N GLU A 162 -8.83 -5.78 7.28
CA GLU A 162 -9.28 -7.17 7.36
C GLU A 162 -9.06 -7.81 8.74
N MET A 163 -8.64 -7.03 9.75
CA MET A 163 -8.32 -7.54 11.08
C MET A 163 -9.56 -7.73 11.95
N MET A 164 -9.64 -8.87 12.59
CA MET A 164 -10.60 -9.18 13.63
C MET A 164 -10.08 -8.71 14.99
N LYS A 165 -10.98 -8.28 15.88
CA LYS A 165 -10.59 -7.82 17.22
C LYS A 165 -10.19 -8.95 18.16
N LYS A 166 -10.69 -10.19 17.92
CA LYS A 166 -10.38 -11.41 18.67
C LYS A 166 -10.56 -12.65 17.77
N GLY A 167 -10.00 -13.76 18.19
CA GLY A 167 -10.26 -15.06 17.59
C GLY A 167 -9.05 -15.62 16.84
N LYS A 168 -9.09 -16.93 16.58
CA LYS A 168 -8.12 -17.64 15.76
C LYS A 168 -8.81 -18.01 14.45
N ASN A 169 -8.34 -17.45 13.35
CA ASN A 169 -8.83 -17.74 12.02
C ASN A 169 -7.67 -17.63 11.04
N ASP A 170 -7.25 -18.75 10.49
CA ASP A 170 -6.10 -18.85 9.59
C ASP A 170 -6.29 -18.05 8.28
N ASP A 171 -7.54 -17.74 7.94
CA ASP A 171 -7.87 -16.95 6.76
C ASP A 171 -7.94 -15.43 7.01
N LYS A 172 -7.77 -14.96 8.26
CA LYS A 172 -7.89 -13.54 8.60
C LYS A 172 -6.75 -13.08 9.50
N ASN A 173 -6.55 -11.77 9.55
CA ASN A 173 -5.69 -11.13 10.54
C ASN A 173 -6.50 -10.95 11.84
N TYR A 174 -5.85 -11.08 12.99
CA TYR A 174 -6.52 -10.95 14.29
C TYR A 174 -5.56 -10.53 15.40
N ILE A 175 -6.10 -10.17 16.55
CA ILE A 175 -5.34 -9.93 17.80
C ILE A 175 -5.37 -11.21 18.64
N ASP A 176 -4.18 -11.67 19.05
CA ASP A 176 -3.96 -12.84 19.92
C ASP A 176 -3.14 -12.42 21.16
N GLY A 177 -3.83 -12.25 22.28
CA GLY A 177 -3.19 -11.70 23.49
C GLY A 177 -2.58 -10.30 23.21
N ASN A 178 -1.27 -10.20 23.33
CA ASN A 178 -0.52 -8.96 23.11
C ASN A 178 0.19 -8.91 21.73
N GLU A 179 -0.30 -9.66 20.76
CA GLU A 179 0.28 -9.72 19.42
C GLU A 179 -0.77 -9.50 18.32
N PHE A 180 -0.36 -8.81 17.27
CA PHE A 180 -1.04 -8.86 15.99
C PHE A 180 -0.60 -10.10 15.22
N VAL A 181 -1.55 -10.88 14.73
CA VAL A 181 -1.33 -12.04 13.86
C VAL A 181 -1.79 -11.70 12.45
N PHE A 182 -0.85 -11.73 11.51
CA PHE A 182 -1.10 -11.42 10.11
C PHE A 182 -0.97 -12.70 9.28
N ASN A 183 -2.10 -13.25 8.87
CA ASN A 183 -2.21 -14.37 7.92
C ASN A 183 -2.35 -13.85 6.48
N ARG A 184 -3.04 -12.72 6.32
CA ARG A 184 -3.30 -12.08 5.01
C ARG A 184 -2.60 -10.73 4.91
N PHE A 185 -1.55 -10.67 4.09
CA PHE A 185 -0.81 -9.45 3.77
C PHE A 185 -0.19 -9.58 2.37
N LYS A 186 0.31 -8.50 1.80
CA LYS A 186 0.94 -8.55 0.46
C LYS A 186 2.16 -9.47 0.46
N GLY A 187 2.07 -10.60 -0.23
CA GLY A 187 3.10 -11.63 -0.31
C GLY A 187 2.90 -12.79 0.69
N SER A 188 1.76 -12.87 1.38
CA SER A 188 1.47 -14.00 2.31
C SER A 188 1.39 -15.36 1.62
N SER A 189 1.12 -15.42 0.31
CA SER A 189 1.15 -16.67 -0.46
C SER A 189 2.52 -17.35 -0.52
N SER A 190 3.59 -16.62 -0.24
CA SER A 190 4.98 -17.10 -0.25
C SER A 190 5.71 -16.89 1.07
N LYS A 191 5.01 -16.47 2.12
CA LYS A 191 5.57 -16.14 3.43
C LYS A 191 4.71 -16.74 4.53
N GLU A 192 5.35 -17.17 5.59
CA GLU A 192 4.70 -17.65 6.81
C GLU A 192 3.92 -16.53 7.51
N GLN A 193 3.02 -16.92 8.40
CA GLN A 193 2.31 -16.05 9.33
C GLN A 193 3.28 -15.08 10.01
N GLN A 194 2.90 -13.81 10.09
CA GLN A 194 3.68 -12.81 10.84
C GLN A 194 3.00 -12.51 12.18
N ARG A 195 3.76 -12.58 13.25
CA ARG A 195 3.33 -12.17 14.58
C ARG A 195 4.14 -10.93 15.00
N ILE A 196 3.45 -9.90 15.47
CA ILE A 196 4.07 -8.62 15.87
C ILE A 196 3.57 -8.26 17.26
N LYS A 197 4.50 -8.14 18.20
CA LYS A 197 4.19 -7.71 19.57
C LYS A 197 3.62 -6.29 19.58
N ILE A 198 2.53 -6.12 20.31
CA ILE A 198 1.85 -4.83 20.46
C ILE A 198 2.52 -4.07 21.63
N PRO A 199 3.02 -2.83 21.42
CA PRO A 199 3.54 -2.01 22.51
C PRO A 199 2.49 -1.77 23.59
N LYS A 200 2.92 -1.64 24.84
CA LYS A 200 2.01 -1.48 26.01
C LYS A 200 1.05 -0.30 25.85
N GLU A 201 1.53 0.82 25.33
CA GLU A 201 0.72 2.02 25.08
C GLU A 201 -0.38 1.79 24.06
N LEU A 202 -0.06 1.07 22.97
CA LEU A 202 -1.05 0.72 21.96
C LEU A 202 -2.03 -0.33 22.50
N MET A 203 -1.54 -1.29 23.27
CA MET A 203 -2.41 -2.33 23.85
C MET A 203 -3.50 -1.74 24.74
N LYS A 204 -3.18 -0.77 25.60
CA LYS A 204 -4.19 -0.06 26.41
C LYS A 204 -5.28 0.59 25.56
N ILE A 205 -4.89 1.23 24.47
CA ILE A 205 -5.85 1.87 23.54
C ILE A 205 -6.74 0.81 22.86
N LEU A 206 -6.15 -0.32 22.52
CA LEU A 206 -6.88 -1.42 21.87
C LEU A 206 -7.82 -2.12 22.85
N ASP A 207 -7.44 -2.30 24.11
CA ASP A 207 -8.29 -2.91 25.14
C ASP A 207 -9.53 -2.06 25.38
N GLU A 208 -9.37 -0.73 25.61
CA GLU A 208 -10.48 0.21 25.75
C GLU A 208 -11.37 0.21 24.50
N TRP A 209 -10.78 0.19 23.31
CA TRP A 209 -11.52 0.14 22.06
C TRP A 209 -12.29 -1.17 21.84
N ILE A 210 -11.68 -2.32 22.12
CA ILE A 210 -12.28 -3.65 21.96
C ILE A 210 -13.50 -3.81 22.85
N GLU A 211 -13.49 -3.24 24.05
CA GLU A 211 -14.57 -3.31 25.02
C GLU A 211 -15.86 -2.64 24.47
N ILE A 212 -15.73 -1.44 23.90
CA ILE A 212 -16.88 -0.67 23.40
C ILE A 212 -17.23 -0.93 21.92
N ASN A 213 -16.35 -1.59 21.19
CA ASN A 213 -16.56 -1.89 19.76
C ASN A 213 -17.63 -2.96 19.57
N PRO A 214 -18.81 -2.64 18.98
CA PRO A 214 -19.93 -3.56 18.87
C PRO A 214 -19.77 -4.62 17.78
N THR A 215 -18.65 -4.60 17.02
CA THR A 215 -18.42 -5.50 15.88
C THR A 215 -17.31 -6.51 16.18
N ASP A 216 -17.17 -7.52 15.33
CA ASP A 216 -16.04 -8.46 15.39
C ASP A 216 -14.77 -7.93 14.69
N TYR A 217 -14.91 -6.88 13.90
CA TYR A 217 -13.79 -6.27 13.17
C TYR A 217 -13.04 -5.29 14.06
N LEU A 218 -11.71 -5.22 13.92
CA LEU A 218 -10.94 -4.18 14.60
C LEU A 218 -11.38 -2.78 14.15
N LEU A 219 -11.62 -2.61 12.85
CA LEU A 219 -12.09 -1.37 12.24
C LEU A 219 -13.35 -1.62 11.42
N PHE A 220 -14.35 -0.76 11.59
CA PHE A 220 -15.64 -0.88 10.92
C PHE A 220 -16.10 0.43 10.26
N ASP A 221 -17.06 0.33 9.35
CA ASP A 221 -17.69 1.46 8.70
C ASP A 221 -18.97 1.92 9.46
N SER A 222 -19.61 2.99 8.97
CA SER A 222 -20.83 3.56 9.57
C SER A 222 -22.00 2.57 9.67
N ASN A 223 -21.95 1.44 8.98
CA ASN A 223 -22.97 0.40 9.01
C ASN A 223 -22.54 -0.82 9.87
N GLY A 224 -21.46 -0.71 10.64
CA GLY A 224 -20.90 -1.81 11.43
C GLY A 224 -20.25 -2.92 10.61
N LYS A 225 -20.02 -2.72 9.31
CA LYS A 225 -19.33 -3.66 8.44
C LYS A 225 -17.83 -3.41 8.44
N GLN A 226 -17.06 -4.40 8.04
CA GLN A 226 -15.61 -4.29 7.85
C GLN A 226 -15.23 -3.00 7.12
N LEU A 227 -14.25 -2.26 7.64
CA LEU A 227 -13.81 -1.00 7.05
C LEU A 227 -13.15 -1.23 5.68
N ASN A 228 -13.61 -0.52 4.66
CA ASN A 228 -13.04 -0.58 3.32
C ASN A 228 -11.70 0.19 3.27
N PRO A 229 -10.67 -0.30 2.55
CA PRO A 229 -9.38 0.40 2.38
C PRO A 229 -9.50 1.83 1.85
N VAL A 230 -10.45 2.10 0.96
CA VAL A 230 -10.70 3.45 0.45
C VAL A 230 -11.21 4.37 1.57
N LYS A 231 -12.16 3.87 2.38
CA LYS A 231 -12.70 4.60 3.53
C LYS A 231 -11.62 4.88 4.59
N LEU A 232 -10.69 3.95 4.82
CA LEU A 232 -9.56 4.18 5.73
C LEU A 232 -8.69 5.35 5.26
N ASN A 233 -8.34 5.44 3.98
CA ASN A 233 -7.63 6.59 3.43
C ASN A 233 -8.46 7.88 3.52
N GLN A 234 -9.78 7.83 3.30
CA GLN A 234 -10.66 8.99 3.45
C GLN A 234 -10.69 9.49 4.91
N ARG A 235 -10.67 8.57 5.89
CA ARG A 235 -10.57 8.95 7.31
C ARG A 235 -9.24 9.64 7.62
N LEU A 236 -8.12 9.12 7.11
CA LEU A 236 -6.82 9.78 7.23
C LEU A 236 -6.81 11.18 6.58
N ASN A 237 -7.44 11.33 5.41
CA ASN A 237 -7.60 12.65 4.80
C ASN A 237 -8.36 13.64 5.70
N LYS A 238 -9.44 13.17 6.34
CA LYS A 238 -10.21 13.98 7.31
C LYS A 238 -9.37 14.35 8.54
N ILE A 239 -8.66 13.38 9.13
CA ILE A 239 -7.79 13.59 10.30
C ILE A 239 -6.74 14.67 10.01
N PHE A 240 -6.10 14.62 8.85
CA PHE A 240 -5.02 15.56 8.51
C PHE A 240 -5.49 16.82 7.79
N GLY A 241 -6.77 16.90 7.38
CA GLY A 241 -7.33 18.04 6.62
C GLY A 241 -6.70 18.21 5.24
N LYS A 242 -6.05 17.18 4.71
CA LYS A 242 -5.41 17.15 3.38
C LYS A 242 -5.37 15.76 2.78
N LYS A 243 -5.15 15.69 1.47
CA LYS A 243 -5.03 14.42 0.76
C LYS A 243 -3.72 13.72 1.16
N THR A 244 -3.85 12.69 1.99
CA THR A 244 -2.75 11.84 2.43
C THR A 244 -3.11 10.36 2.29
N SER A 245 -2.25 9.45 2.69
CA SER A 245 -2.52 8.00 2.58
C SER A 245 -1.63 7.21 3.53
N VAL A 246 -1.98 5.96 3.77
CA VAL A 246 -1.12 5.03 4.53
C VAL A 246 0.30 4.95 3.92
N ASN A 247 0.42 5.02 2.59
CA ASN A 247 1.75 5.05 1.96
C ASN A 247 2.54 6.32 2.31
N ALA A 248 1.89 7.46 2.48
CA ALA A 248 2.56 8.69 2.93
C ALA A 248 3.05 8.55 4.38
N LEU A 249 2.22 7.97 5.28
CA LEU A 249 2.63 7.67 6.66
C LEU A 249 3.82 6.69 6.71
N ARG A 250 3.82 5.67 5.87
CA ARG A 250 4.92 4.70 5.77
C ARG A 250 6.23 5.35 5.28
N LYS A 251 6.14 6.20 4.27
CA LYS A 251 7.30 6.97 3.78
C LYS A 251 7.84 7.89 4.88
N SER A 252 6.96 8.65 5.53
CA SER A 252 7.33 9.55 6.63
C SER A 252 8.04 8.80 7.76
N TYR A 253 7.49 7.67 8.21
CA TYR A 253 8.08 6.85 9.26
C TYR A 253 9.50 6.36 8.89
N LEU A 254 9.67 5.85 7.66
CA LEU A 254 10.97 5.35 7.21
C LEU A 254 11.99 6.48 7.01
N THR A 255 11.54 7.64 6.52
CA THR A 255 12.40 8.81 6.34
C THR A 255 12.88 9.37 7.69
N GLU A 256 11.99 9.46 8.69
CA GLU A 256 12.36 9.88 10.04
C GLU A 256 13.37 8.95 10.67
N LYS A 257 13.16 7.63 10.48
CA LYS A 257 13.99 6.61 11.14
C LYS A 257 15.34 6.37 10.46
N TYR A 258 15.40 6.53 9.13
CA TYR A 258 16.55 6.11 8.33
C TYR A 258 17.01 7.15 7.31
N GLY A 259 16.46 8.38 7.35
CA GLY A 259 16.79 9.41 6.36
C GLY A 259 18.26 9.83 6.41
N ASP A 260 18.88 9.80 7.57
CA ASP A 260 20.31 10.07 7.79
C ASP A 260 21.24 9.03 7.13
N MET A 261 20.72 7.82 6.88
CA MET A 261 21.47 6.77 6.18
C MET A 261 21.62 7.01 4.68
N ILE A 262 20.88 7.95 4.10
CA ILE A 262 20.92 8.21 2.64
C ILE A 262 22.36 8.61 2.21
N ASN A 263 22.96 9.54 2.93
CA ASN A 263 24.32 10.01 2.63
C ASN A 263 25.36 8.91 2.86
N LYS A 264 25.23 8.12 3.94
CA LYS A 264 26.11 6.98 4.20
C LYS A 264 26.00 5.90 3.10
N ASN A 265 24.80 5.62 2.62
CA ASN A 265 24.61 4.68 1.51
C ASN A 265 25.22 5.20 0.20
N LYS A 266 25.15 6.51 -0.04
CA LYS A 266 25.76 7.13 -1.21
C LYS A 266 27.29 7.02 -1.14
N GLU A 267 27.89 7.42 -0.02
CA GLU A 267 29.34 7.29 0.24
C GLU A 267 29.81 5.83 0.11
N MET A 268 29.06 4.88 0.68
CA MET A 268 29.35 3.46 0.56
C MET A 268 29.34 3.00 -0.90
N ASN A 269 28.35 3.40 -1.70
CA ASN A 269 28.27 3.02 -3.12
C ASN A 269 29.46 3.59 -3.91
N GLU A 270 29.79 4.88 -3.70
CA GLU A 270 30.94 5.55 -4.30
C GLU A 270 32.25 4.82 -3.94
N THR A 271 32.45 4.47 -2.67
CA THR A 271 33.59 3.70 -2.20
C THR A 271 33.72 2.33 -2.90
N PHE A 272 32.61 1.60 -3.02
CA PHE A 272 32.61 0.31 -3.72
C PHE A 272 32.90 0.45 -5.22
N GLU A 273 32.41 1.51 -5.85
CA GLU A 273 32.73 1.84 -7.25
C GLU A 273 34.22 2.17 -7.43
N ASP A 274 34.80 2.96 -6.54
CA ASP A 274 36.25 3.27 -6.55
C ASP A 274 37.11 2.03 -6.35
N MET A 275 36.63 1.04 -5.60
CA MET A 275 37.26 -0.27 -5.44
C MET A 275 37.05 -1.21 -6.64
N GLY A 276 36.35 -0.79 -7.70
CA GLY A 276 35.99 -1.64 -8.83
C GLY A 276 34.98 -2.75 -8.48
N SER A 277 34.17 -2.53 -7.46
CA SER A 277 33.23 -3.51 -6.92
C SER A 277 31.81 -2.93 -6.86
N SER A 278 30.89 -3.62 -6.22
CA SER A 278 29.49 -3.21 -6.03
C SER A 278 29.09 -3.34 -4.57
N SER A 279 28.32 -2.39 -4.08
CA SER A 279 27.73 -2.45 -2.73
C SER A 279 26.85 -3.68 -2.47
N LYS A 280 26.49 -4.43 -3.51
CA LYS A 280 25.84 -5.75 -3.36
C LYS A 280 26.75 -6.79 -2.69
N GLN A 281 28.05 -6.54 -2.66
CA GLN A 281 29.04 -7.39 -1.99
C GLN A 281 29.38 -6.91 -0.57
N PHE A 282 28.58 -6.00 -0.01
CA PHE A 282 28.77 -5.46 1.33
C PHE A 282 29.03 -6.57 2.37
N ASP A 283 28.20 -7.59 2.41
CA ASP A 283 28.32 -8.70 3.38
C ASP A 283 29.58 -9.56 3.18
N VAL A 284 30.18 -9.49 1.97
CA VAL A 284 31.42 -10.21 1.65
C VAL A 284 32.64 -9.45 2.20
N TYR A 285 32.65 -8.12 2.09
CA TYR A 285 33.82 -7.30 2.44
C TYR A 285 33.76 -6.72 3.85
N VAL A 286 32.57 -6.32 4.30
CA VAL A 286 32.40 -5.71 5.62
C VAL A 286 32.14 -6.78 6.67
N LYS A 287 32.98 -6.81 7.71
CA LYS A 287 32.89 -7.77 8.81
C LYS A 287 32.56 -7.05 10.12
N LYS A 288 31.94 -7.78 11.04
CA LYS A 288 31.77 -7.29 12.42
C LYS A 288 33.14 -7.34 13.10
N GLU A 289 33.48 -6.26 13.76
CA GLU A 289 34.56 -6.24 14.75
C GLU A 289 33.90 -6.40 16.12
N ASP A 290 34.43 -7.36 16.91
CA ASP A 290 33.95 -7.64 18.28
C ASP A 290 34.41 -6.55 19.26
#